data_c349c10b8e8d4264f9c8ecbd6f3645e0
#
_entry.id   c349c10b8e8d4264f9c8ecbd6f3645e0
#
_cell.length_a   1.000
_cell.length_b   1.000
_cell.length_c   1.000
_cell.angle_alpha   90.00
_cell.angle_beta   90.00
_cell.angle_gamma   90.00
#
_symmetry.space_group_name_H-M   'P 1'
#
loop_
_entity.id
_entity.type
_entity.pdbx_description
1 polymer ?
#
loop_
_entity_poly.entity_id
_entity_poly.type
_entity_poly.pdbx_seq_one_letter_code
_entity_poly.pdbx_strand_id
1 'polypeptide(L)'
;MHEMGLVQNIVDIVLKTAEQNGITKVLRINIRAGQLRAIVPNQLQFCFEILSRESKILQGAELVVETLPVKGKCKSCKHEFPVKEYRFVCPECEHEDIDVLQGMELLVANIEVA
;
A
#
# COMPACT_ATOMS: atom_id res chain seq x y z
N MET A 1 3.29 16.04 -6.80
CA MET A 1 2.18 15.13 -6.61
C MET A 1 2.73 13.71 -6.45
N HIS A 2 2.25 13.05 -5.45
CA HIS A 2 2.92 11.85 -5.00
C HIS A 2 2.34 10.57 -5.61
N GLU A 3 1.05 10.57 -5.95
CA GLU A 3 0.39 9.36 -6.47
C GLU A 3 0.98 8.89 -7.79
N MET A 4 1.26 9.79 -8.72
CA MET A 4 1.86 9.41 -10.01
C MET A 4 3.23 8.77 -9.82
N GLY A 5 4.07 9.33 -8.95
CA GLY A 5 5.38 8.76 -8.63
C GLY A 5 5.29 7.40 -7.96
N LEU A 6 4.32 7.24 -7.05
CA LEU A 6 4.09 5.96 -6.38
C LEU A 6 3.67 4.89 -7.39
N VAL A 7 2.74 5.23 -8.27
CA VAL A 7 2.25 4.29 -9.27
C VAL A 7 3.35 3.93 -10.26
N GLN A 8 4.20 4.91 -10.64
CA GLN A 8 5.33 4.64 -11.52
C GLN A 8 6.26 3.60 -10.89
N ASN A 9 6.55 3.73 -9.60
CA ASN A 9 7.36 2.75 -8.88
C ASN A 9 6.70 1.37 -8.85
N ILE A 10 5.41 1.32 -8.62
CA ILE A 10 4.66 0.07 -8.62
C ILE A 10 4.72 -0.59 -10.00
N VAL A 11 4.48 0.19 -11.05
CA VAL A 11 4.55 -0.29 -12.44
C VAL A 11 5.93 -0.85 -12.75
N ASP A 12 6.99 -0.12 -12.38
CA ASP A 12 8.36 -0.56 -12.63
C ASP A 12 8.67 -1.88 -11.93
N ILE A 13 8.25 -2.03 -10.68
CA ILE A 13 8.43 -3.26 -9.90
C ILE A 13 7.69 -4.43 -10.57
N VAL A 14 6.44 -4.20 -10.95
CA VAL A 14 5.60 -5.25 -11.54
C VAL A 14 6.15 -5.68 -12.90
N LEU A 15 6.56 -4.72 -13.74
CA LEU A 15 7.12 -5.03 -15.06
C LEU A 15 8.44 -5.79 -14.94
N LYS A 16 9.28 -5.42 -13.99
CA LYS A 16 10.54 -6.12 -13.76
C LYS A 16 10.27 -7.56 -13.28
N THR A 17 9.32 -7.73 -12.37
CA THR A 17 8.93 -9.05 -11.89
C THR A 17 8.37 -9.90 -13.04
N ALA A 18 7.55 -9.31 -13.89
CA ALA A 18 6.98 -10.01 -15.04
C ALA A 18 8.07 -10.47 -16.01
N GLU A 19 9.03 -9.59 -16.30
CA GLU A 19 10.14 -9.91 -17.18
C GLU A 19 10.98 -11.07 -16.62
N GLN A 20 11.29 -11.02 -15.32
CA GLN A 20 12.11 -12.03 -14.67
C GLN A 20 11.43 -13.41 -14.59
N ASN A 21 10.11 -13.45 -14.67
CA ASN A 21 9.34 -14.68 -14.51
C ASN A 21 8.59 -15.10 -15.78
N GLY A 22 8.87 -14.47 -16.91
CA GLY A 22 8.23 -14.82 -18.17
C GLY A 22 6.73 -14.56 -18.21
N ILE A 23 6.26 -13.62 -17.42
CA ILE A 23 4.84 -13.27 -17.36
C ILE A 23 4.50 -12.34 -18.54
N THR A 24 3.47 -12.70 -19.29
CA THR A 24 3.06 -11.92 -20.46
C THR A 24 1.81 -11.10 -20.25
N LYS A 25 1.07 -11.39 -19.17
CA LYS A 25 -0.17 -10.66 -18.87
C LYS A 25 -0.41 -10.62 -17.37
N VAL A 26 -0.58 -9.41 -16.85
CA VAL A 26 -0.98 -9.17 -15.47
C VAL A 26 -2.46 -8.83 -15.45
N LEU A 27 -3.22 -9.51 -14.61
CA LEU A 27 -4.66 -9.30 -14.48
C LEU A 27 -4.99 -8.33 -13.33
N ARG A 28 -4.25 -8.42 -12.24
CA ARG A 28 -4.50 -7.61 -11.06
C ARG A 28 -3.23 -7.40 -10.27
N ILE A 29 -3.09 -6.20 -9.72
CA ILE A 29 -2.00 -5.87 -8.80
C ILE A 29 -2.65 -5.55 -7.45
N ASN A 30 -2.29 -6.31 -6.41
CA ASN A 30 -2.83 -6.10 -5.08
C ASN A 30 -1.82 -5.34 -4.22
N ILE A 31 -2.24 -4.17 -3.75
CA ILE A 31 -1.41 -3.24 -2.98
C ILE A 31 -1.91 -3.23 -1.55
N ARG A 32 -1.00 -3.20 -0.58
CA ARG A 32 -1.31 -2.90 0.81
C ARG A 32 -0.75 -1.54 1.16
N ALA A 33 -1.63 -0.68 1.67
CA ALA A 33 -1.26 0.69 2.04
C ALA A 33 -1.73 0.97 3.47
N GLY A 34 -0.81 1.40 4.33
CA GLY A 34 -1.16 1.78 5.68
C GLY A 34 -2.00 3.06 5.69
N GLN A 35 -2.92 3.15 6.64
CA GLN A 35 -3.84 4.28 6.75
C GLN A 35 -3.11 5.62 6.87
N LEU A 36 -1.94 5.64 7.53
CA LEU A 36 -1.15 6.85 7.71
C LEU A 36 -0.53 7.39 6.42
N ARG A 37 -0.52 6.60 5.36
CA ARG A 37 -0.05 7.06 4.05
C ARG A 37 -1.05 7.99 3.37
N ALA A 38 -2.31 7.98 3.83
CA ALA A 38 -3.37 8.84 3.30
C ALA A 38 -3.54 8.71 1.78
N ILE A 39 -3.42 7.50 1.27
CA ILE A 39 -3.56 7.23 -0.16
C ILE A 39 -5.05 7.18 -0.53
N VAL A 40 -5.40 7.85 -1.62
CA VAL A 40 -6.76 7.85 -2.15
C VAL A 40 -6.82 6.80 -3.26
N PRO A 41 -7.53 5.67 -3.05
CA PRO A 41 -7.53 4.58 -4.04
C PRO A 41 -7.96 4.98 -5.44
N ASN A 42 -8.95 5.87 -5.56
CA ASN A 42 -9.43 6.31 -6.88
C ASN A 42 -8.36 7.11 -7.63
N GLN A 43 -7.58 7.91 -6.93
CA GLN A 43 -6.49 8.66 -7.56
C GLN A 43 -5.37 7.73 -8.00
N LEU A 44 -5.08 6.72 -7.19
CA LEU A 44 -4.08 5.72 -7.53
C LEU A 44 -4.51 4.95 -8.78
N GLN A 45 -5.76 4.53 -8.84
CA GLN A 45 -6.32 3.81 -9.98
C GLN A 45 -6.25 4.66 -11.26
N PHE A 46 -6.58 5.95 -11.16
CA PHE A 46 -6.53 6.86 -12.29
C PHE A 46 -5.11 6.97 -12.85
N CYS A 47 -4.13 7.17 -11.97
CA CYS A 47 -2.71 7.23 -12.38
C CYS A 47 -2.27 5.92 -13.03
N PHE A 48 -2.72 4.80 -12.46
CA PHE A 48 -2.39 3.48 -13.00
C PHE A 48 -2.96 3.29 -14.40
N GLU A 49 -4.18 3.71 -14.64
CA GLU A 49 -4.81 3.62 -15.97
C GLU A 49 -3.98 4.37 -17.01
N ILE A 50 -3.48 5.55 -16.66
CA ILE A 50 -2.65 6.33 -17.57
C ILE A 50 -1.33 5.60 -17.84
N LEU A 51 -0.63 5.17 -16.81
CA LEU A 51 0.70 4.57 -16.95
C LEU A 51 0.66 3.17 -17.56
N SER A 52 -0.42 2.43 -17.36
CA SER A 52 -0.52 1.07 -17.88
C SER A 52 -0.84 1.01 -19.37
N ARG A 53 -1.30 2.10 -19.97
CA ARG A 53 -1.66 2.14 -21.40
C ARG A 53 -0.48 1.81 -22.32
N GLU A 54 0.73 2.10 -21.89
CA GLU A 54 1.93 1.91 -22.69
C GLU A 54 2.50 0.50 -22.61
N SER A 55 1.94 -0.36 -21.77
CA SER A 55 2.43 -1.72 -21.59
C SER A 55 1.35 -2.73 -21.94
N LYS A 56 1.67 -3.63 -22.89
CA LYS A 56 0.76 -4.71 -23.25
C LYS A 56 0.55 -5.67 -22.09
N ILE A 57 1.54 -5.82 -21.23
CA ILE A 57 1.47 -6.70 -20.06
C ILE A 57 0.42 -6.17 -19.07
N LEU A 58 0.31 -4.86 -18.93
CA LEU A 58 -0.56 -4.20 -17.94
C LEU A 58 -1.90 -3.73 -18.48
N GLN A 59 -2.11 -3.77 -19.80
CA GLN A 59 -3.38 -3.29 -20.38
C GLN A 59 -4.55 -4.10 -19.82
N GLY A 60 -5.55 -3.41 -19.32
CA GLY A 60 -6.72 -4.04 -18.72
C GLY A 60 -6.52 -4.56 -17.31
N ALA A 61 -5.32 -4.43 -16.75
CA ALA A 61 -5.07 -4.85 -15.38
C ALA A 61 -5.79 -3.95 -14.39
N GLU A 62 -6.13 -4.52 -13.24
CA GLU A 62 -6.80 -3.82 -12.16
C GLU A 62 -5.81 -3.56 -11.03
N LEU A 63 -5.86 -2.38 -10.45
CA LEU A 63 -5.08 -2.05 -9.25
C LEU A 63 -6.04 -2.04 -8.06
N VAL A 64 -5.80 -2.93 -7.10
CA VAL A 64 -6.63 -3.05 -5.89
C VAL A 64 -5.80 -2.63 -4.69
N VAL A 65 -6.36 -1.74 -3.88
CA VAL A 65 -5.68 -1.23 -2.69
C VAL A 65 -6.42 -1.70 -1.44
N GLU A 66 -5.71 -2.44 -0.60
CA GLU A 66 -6.19 -2.78 0.74
C GLU A 66 -5.58 -1.80 1.72
N THR A 67 -6.41 -1.08 2.46
CA THR A 67 -5.94 -0.14 3.47
C THR A 67 -5.80 -0.85 4.80
N LEU A 68 -4.62 -0.77 5.40
CA LEU A 68 -4.34 -1.39 6.68
C LEU A 68 -4.54 -0.38 7.81
N PRO A 69 -5.26 -0.76 8.87
CA PRO A 69 -5.48 0.13 10.02
C PRO A 69 -4.18 0.39 10.78
N VAL A 70 -4.18 1.42 11.61
CA VAL A 70 -3.01 1.79 12.40
C VAL A 70 -2.97 0.96 13.68
N LYS A 71 -1.81 0.36 13.96
CA LYS A 71 -1.55 -0.33 15.23
C LYS A 71 -0.34 0.31 15.91
N GLY A 72 -0.45 0.49 17.21
CA GLY A 72 0.61 1.07 18.01
C GLY A 72 1.05 0.15 19.14
N LYS A 73 2.24 0.43 19.67
CA LYS A 73 2.78 -0.24 20.85
C LYS A 73 3.33 0.82 21.79
N CYS A 74 2.86 0.81 23.02
CA CYS A 74 3.35 1.75 24.02
C CYS A 74 4.81 1.42 24.37
N LYS A 75 5.68 2.42 24.31
CA LYS A 75 7.07 2.23 24.68
C LYS A 75 7.24 2.00 26.17
N SER A 76 6.30 2.49 26.98
CA SER A 76 6.37 2.38 28.43
C SER A 76 5.90 1.01 28.94
N CYS A 77 4.65 0.64 28.65
CA CYS A 77 4.08 -0.61 29.19
C CYS A 77 4.04 -1.75 28.19
N LYS A 78 4.46 -1.52 26.94
CA LYS A 78 4.52 -2.54 25.87
C LYS A 78 3.16 -3.03 25.39
N HIS A 79 2.07 -2.41 25.81
CA HIS A 79 0.73 -2.78 25.35
C HIS A 79 0.58 -2.46 23.85
N GLU A 80 0.04 -3.40 23.07
CA GLU A 80 -0.28 -3.20 21.66
C GLU A 80 -1.77 -2.93 21.52
N PHE A 81 -2.12 -1.95 20.70
CA PHE A 81 -3.51 -1.52 20.57
C PHE A 81 -3.76 -0.91 19.19
N PRO A 82 -5.02 -0.96 18.71
CA PRO A 82 -5.38 -0.24 17.49
C PRO A 82 -5.44 1.26 17.78
N VAL A 83 -4.81 2.06 16.92
CA VAL A 83 -4.86 3.52 17.02
C VAL A 83 -6.06 4.02 16.22
N LYS A 84 -6.99 4.68 16.90
CA LYS A 84 -8.22 5.19 16.28
C LYS A 84 -8.19 6.71 16.25
N GLU A 85 -8.66 7.28 15.13
CA GLU A 85 -8.78 8.73 14.98
C GLU A 85 -7.47 9.47 15.25
N TYR A 86 -6.34 8.83 14.88
CA TYR A 86 -4.99 9.39 15.05
C TYR A 86 -4.66 9.74 16.50
N ARG A 87 -5.30 9.07 17.47
CA ARG A 87 -4.99 9.25 18.89
C ARG A 87 -3.89 8.27 19.31
N PHE A 88 -2.68 8.77 19.37
CA PHE A 88 -1.53 7.98 19.78
C PHE A 88 -1.32 8.07 21.29
N VAL A 89 -2.24 7.47 22.02
CA VAL A 89 -2.23 7.45 23.50
C VAL A 89 -2.52 6.01 23.94
N CYS A 90 -1.68 5.47 24.82
CA CYS A 90 -1.89 4.14 25.33
C CYS A 90 -3.18 4.06 26.18
N PRO A 91 -4.11 3.14 25.85
CA PRO A 91 -5.33 3.03 26.64
C PRO A 91 -5.12 2.43 28.03
N GLU A 92 -3.97 1.81 28.27
CA GLU A 92 -3.68 1.19 29.56
C GLU A 92 -2.95 2.14 30.53
N CYS A 93 -1.93 2.88 30.04
CA CYS A 93 -1.12 3.71 30.92
C CYS A 93 -1.11 5.20 30.54
N GLU A 94 -1.81 5.56 29.46
CA GLU A 94 -1.97 6.94 29.02
C GLU A 94 -0.70 7.65 28.54
N HIS A 95 0.39 6.92 28.33
CA HIS A 95 1.59 7.48 27.72
C HIS A 95 1.35 7.79 26.24
N GLU A 96 2.05 8.82 25.75
CA GLU A 96 1.92 9.29 24.38
C GLU A 96 3.07 8.86 23.47
N ASP A 97 4.05 8.14 24.03
CA ASP A 97 5.21 7.68 23.25
C ASP A 97 4.91 6.30 22.68
N ILE A 98 4.38 6.31 21.46
CA ILE A 98 3.82 5.11 20.81
C ILE A 98 4.64 4.77 19.56
N ASP A 99 5.09 3.52 19.48
CA ASP A 99 5.68 2.99 18.25
C ASP A 99 4.56 2.57 17.29
N VAL A 100 4.69 2.92 16.02
CA VAL A 100 3.75 2.48 15.00
C VAL A 100 4.18 1.11 14.50
N LEU A 101 3.35 0.11 14.75
CA LEU A 101 3.60 -1.27 14.29
C LEU A 101 3.04 -1.51 12.89
N GLN A 102 1.93 -0.85 12.57
CA GLN A 102 1.25 -0.99 11.31
C GLN A 102 0.56 0.32 10.96
N GLY A 103 0.50 0.65 9.69
CA GLY A 103 -0.18 1.85 9.22
C GLY A 103 0.67 2.72 8.30
N MET A 104 1.95 2.40 8.15
CA MET A 104 2.89 3.15 7.32
C MET A 104 3.29 2.40 6.05
N GLU A 105 2.81 1.19 5.85
CA GLU A 105 3.19 0.34 4.73
C GLU A 105 2.72 0.89 3.41
N LEU A 106 3.49 0.61 2.37
CA LEU A 106 3.07 0.74 0.98
C LEU A 106 3.84 -0.30 0.20
N LEU A 107 3.18 -1.37 -0.18
CA LEU A 107 3.84 -2.49 -0.84
C LEU A 107 2.93 -3.20 -1.83
N VAL A 108 3.56 -3.87 -2.79
CA VAL A 108 2.86 -4.80 -3.67
C VAL A 108 2.78 -6.12 -2.93
N ALA A 109 1.57 -6.51 -2.52
CA ALA A 109 1.39 -7.76 -1.79
C ALA A 109 1.54 -8.97 -2.72
N ASN A 110 0.92 -8.90 -3.88
CA ASN A 110 1.00 -9.93 -4.91
C ASN A 110 0.43 -9.39 -6.22
N ILE A 111 0.65 -10.15 -7.29
CA ILE A 111 0.03 -9.90 -8.59
C ILE A 111 -0.68 -11.17 -9.04
N GLU A 112 -1.79 -10.99 -9.76
CA GLU A 112 -2.53 -12.10 -10.37
C GLU A 112 -2.27 -12.06 -11.87
N VAL A 113 -1.90 -13.19 -12.43
CA VAL A 113 -1.48 -13.27 -13.84
C VAL A 113 -2.31 -14.29 -14.60
N ALA A 114 -2.31 -14.15 -15.92
CA ALA A 114 -3.02 -15.10 -16.79
C ALA A 114 -2.30 -16.43 -16.86
#